data_edf724610d2a3c9ab10b2bc770a678ad
#
_entry.id   edf724610d2a3c9ab10b2bc770a678ad
#
_cell.length_a   1.000
_cell.length_b   1.000
_cell.length_c   1.000
_cell.angle_alpha   90.00
_cell.angle_beta   90.00
_cell.angle_gamma   90.00
#
_symmetry.space_group_name_H-M   'P 1'
#
loop_
_entity.id
_entity.type
_entity.pdbx_description
1 polymer ?
#
loop_
_entity_poly.entity_id
_entity_poly.type
_entity_poly.pdbx_seq_one_letter_code
_entity_poly.pdbx_strand_id
1 'polypeptide(L)'
;MRVRQLLDDAAACRDNDPGASRQFALQARVVARAEGDRVGEAEALYRLASLAHGAGDADEAFGLAMEASEIASTTSATLIEAWAVHLIGIVHYQASNFSEALEHCLRALEIYRTTDHQVDEGNILNTVAAVYHSMGDNDRAIVTYESALAVNEPLGRFGFAALVLGNIARIRASRSEYLPAVSLGRRAVDLARKHSPDIVSNLLADLAEAYMGLADHERASECFAEARRVWEERADHGIEPVPATQLGVMMAEGRVALRRGALSEAISVLQAALDMAERTDSREFELEINDLLATAFKRSGRFEEALDRREKHDSQYRQMFTHATDLRLRTLQVAHETATARQQAEILRLRTHELEAMVTTDGQPIVRSANQLDAFERLAVLAEFRDTDTGQHTKRVGDMAAEIAHARGENPDWAERLRLAARLHDIGKVSVPDAVLLKSGPLTVEEFEIMKTHTTVGNQILAGSSSPLFQLASEIAISHHEWWDGSGYPYGHRAESIALSGRIVALADVFDALCSRRAYKRAWPMGEAARFIVSGRGAQFEPDLVDSFVSVLLARYPELEGELG
;
A
#
# COMPACT_ATOMS: atom_id res chain seq x y z
N MET A 1 35.52 -0.78 4.36
CA MET A 1 36.08 -2.13 4.05
C MET A 1 35.40 -3.24 4.87
N ARG A 2 35.22 -3.07 6.19
CA ARG A 2 34.60 -4.09 7.07
C ARG A 2 33.11 -4.34 6.77
N VAL A 3 32.33 -3.29 6.50
CA VAL A 3 30.92 -3.40 6.12
C VAL A 3 30.75 -4.23 4.85
N ARG A 4 31.54 -3.95 3.82
CA ARG A 4 31.47 -4.67 2.55
C ARG A 4 31.77 -6.16 2.70
N GLN A 5 32.82 -6.51 3.47
CA GLN A 5 33.14 -7.92 3.74
C GLN A 5 31.98 -8.65 4.43
N LEU A 6 31.35 -8.05 5.45
CA LEU A 6 30.20 -8.65 6.13
C LEU A 6 28.99 -8.83 5.21
N LEU A 7 28.76 -7.90 4.28
CA LEU A 7 27.69 -8.01 3.29
C LEU A 7 27.99 -9.11 2.26
N ASP A 8 29.23 -9.26 1.84
CA ASP A 8 29.64 -10.32 0.92
C ASP A 8 29.54 -11.70 1.61
N ASP A 9 29.94 -11.81 2.89
CA ASP A 9 29.78 -13.03 3.70
C ASP A 9 28.28 -13.38 3.90
N ALA A 10 27.43 -12.38 4.16
CA ALA A 10 25.99 -12.58 4.23
C ALA A 10 25.41 -13.12 2.92
N ALA A 11 25.87 -12.59 1.78
CA ALA A 11 25.43 -13.07 0.47
C ALA A 11 25.86 -14.51 0.20
N ALA A 12 27.10 -14.87 0.56
CA ALA A 12 27.66 -16.20 0.33
C ALA A 12 26.94 -17.30 1.14
N CYS A 13 26.42 -16.97 2.34
CA CYS A 13 25.73 -17.91 3.21
C CYS A 13 24.22 -17.99 2.95
N ARG A 14 23.63 -17.10 2.17
CA ARG A 14 22.18 -16.89 2.05
C ARG A 14 21.39 -18.19 1.81
N ASP A 15 21.83 -19.00 0.87
CA ASP A 15 21.07 -20.17 0.43
C ASP A 15 21.43 -21.43 1.22
N ASN A 16 22.62 -21.49 1.82
CA ASN A 16 23.13 -22.66 2.54
C ASN A 16 22.94 -22.55 4.06
N ASP A 17 23.05 -21.35 4.62
CA ASP A 17 22.88 -21.06 6.06
C ASP A 17 22.25 -19.67 6.25
N PRO A 18 20.90 -19.58 6.14
CA PRO A 18 20.18 -18.33 6.36
C PRO A 18 20.40 -17.71 7.75
N GLY A 19 20.68 -18.54 8.77
CA GLY A 19 20.98 -18.08 10.12
C GLY A 19 22.29 -17.31 10.19
N ALA A 20 23.36 -17.87 9.61
CA ALA A 20 24.65 -17.18 9.51
C ALA A 20 24.54 -15.92 8.62
N SER A 21 23.82 -15.99 7.50
CA SER A 21 23.56 -14.83 6.64
C SER A 21 22.91 -13.69 7.42
N ARG A 22 21.89 -13.99 8.23
CA ARG A 22 21.21 -13.00 9.09
C ARG A 22 22.18 -12.38 10.11
N GLN A 23 23.04 -13.17 10.74
CA GLN A 23 24.01 -12.65 11.70
C GLN A 23 25.02 -11.69 11.04
N PHE A 24 25.54 -12.04 9.86
CA PHE A 24 26.45 -11.16 9.10
C PHE A 24 25.76 -9.86 8.68
N ALA A 25 24.51 -9.93 8.21
CA ALA A 25 23.75 -8.74 7.83
C ALA A 25 23.44 -7.82 9.04
N LEU A 26 23.13 -8.38 10.22
CA LEU A 26 22.96 -7.61 11.46
C LEU A 26 24.27 -6.92 11.89
N GLN A 27 25.39 -7.64 11.83
CA GLN A 27 26.71 -7.05 12.14
C GLN A 27 27.07 -5.94 11.14
N ALA A 28 26.80 -6.15 9.85
CA ALA A 28 27.02 -5.12 8.81
C ALA A 28 26.21 -3.85 9.12
N ARG A 29 24.92 -3.99 9.50
CA ARG A 29 24.07 -2.86 9.88
C ARG A 29 24.64 -2.07 11.07
N VAL A 30 25.09 -2.77 12.12
CA VAL A 30 25.65 -2.14 13.33
C VAL A 30 26.93 -1.37 12.99
N VAL A 31 27.84 -1.99 12.22
CA VAL A 31 29.11 -1.36 11.83
C VAL A 31 28.86 -0.18 10.90
N ALA A 32 27.99 -0.33 9.88
CA ALA A 32 27.64 0.73 8.94
C ALA A 32 27.06 1.96 9.66
N ARG A 33 26.15 1.74 10.62
CA ARG A 33 25.59 2.83 11.45
C ARG A 33 26.65 3.53 12.29
N ALA A 34 27.59 2.77 12.87
CA ALA A 34 28.68 3.34 13.68
C ALA A 34 29.69 4.14 12.85
N GLU A 35 29.94 3.70 11.61
CA GLU A 35 30.86 4.37 10.67
C GLU A 35 30.19 5.50 9.84
N GLY A 36 28.85 5.69 9.97
CA GLY A 36 28.09 6.65 9.17
C GLY A 36 27.93 6.22 7.70
N ASP A 37 28.18 4.94 7.37
CA ASP A 37 28.00 4.37 6.04
C ASP A 37 26.52 4.07 5.76
N ARG A 38 25.80 5.11 5.32
CA ARG A 38 24.35 5.02 5.04
C ARG A 38 24.03 4.05 3.90
N VAL A 39 24.91 3.92 2.91
CA VAL A 39 24.72 2.97 1.79
C VAL A 39 24.87 1.53 2.29
N GLY A 40 25.90 1.25 3.07
CA GLY A 40 26.08 -0.06 3.70
C GLY A 40 24.96 -0.41 4.67
N GLU A 41 24.40 0.58 5.40
CA GLU A 41 23.23 0.39 6.27
C GLU A 41 22.00 -0.01 5.46
N ALA A 42 21.71 0.69 4.35
CA ALA A 42 20.58 0.37 3.47
C ALA A 42 20.70 -1.03 2.85
N GLU A 43 21.91 -1.42 2.39
CA GLU A 43 22.13 -2.77 1.84
C GLU A 43 21.96 -3.86 2.91
N ALA A 44 22.45 -3.64 4.13
CA ALA A 44 22.25 -4.58 5.23
C ALA A 44 20.77 -4.76 5.59
N LEU A 45 20.01 -3.68 5.63
CA LEU A 45 18.55 -3.71 5.86
C LEU A 45 17.80 -4.48 4.76
N TYR A 46 18.13 -4.23 3.49
CA TYR A 46 17.54 -4.97 2.38
C TYR A 46 17.83 -6.47 2.48
N ARG A 47 19.06 -6.87 2.83
CA ARG A 47 19.41 -8.28 3.01
C ARG A 47 18.62 -8.93 4.14
N LEU A 48 18.47 -8.23 5.26
CA LEU A 48 17.62 -8.67 6.36
C LEU A 48 16.16 -8.80 5.93
N ALA A 49 15.64 -7.84 5.19
CA ALA A 49 14.29 -7.87 4.64
C ALA A 49 14.07 -9.09 3.72
N SER A 50 15.06 -9.36 2.84
CA SER A 50 15.02 -10.52 1.93
C SER A 50 15.05 -11.86 2.69
N LEU A 51 15.80 -11.96 3.79
CA LEU A 51 15.82 -13.13 4.65
C LEU A 51 14.53 -13.31 5.43
N ALA A 52 13.95 -12.24 5.96
CA ALA A 52 12.66 -12.26 6.64
C ALA A 52 11.54 -12.71 5.68
N HIS A 53 11.55 -12.20 4.45
CA HIS A 53 10.63 -12.64 3.40
C HIS A 53 10.77 -14.14 3.11
N GLY A 54 12.01 -14.63 2.95
CA GLY A 54 12.28 -16.06 2.73
C GLY A 54 11.85 -16.95 3.91
N ALA A 55 11.82 -16.41 5.12
CA ALA A 55 11.32 -17.09 6.33
C ALA A 55 9.79 -16.99 6.50
N GLY A 56 9.08 -16.27 5.61
CA GLY A 56 7.63 -16.06 5.69
C GLY A 56 7.20 -14.95 6.68
N ASP A 57 8.13 -14.19 7.23
CA ASP A 57 7.82 -13.04 8.10
C ASP A 57 7.59 -11.79 7.24
N ALA A 58 6.37 -11.63 6.77
CA ALA A 58 5.99 -10.53 5.88
C ALA A 58 6.06 -9.16 6.58
N ASP A 59 5.73 -9.09 7.87
CA ASP A 59 5.74 -7.84 8.64
C ASP A 59 7.17 -7.33 8.83
N GLU A 60 8.10 -8.20 9.24
CA GLU A 60 9.51 -7.85 9.37
C GLU A 60 10.12 -7.49 8.00
N ALA A 61 9.81 -8.28 6.96
CA ALA A 61 10.30 -8.03 5.61
C ALA A 61 9.86 -6.65 5.09
N PHE A 62 8.60 -6.30 5.28
CA PHE A 62 8.04 -5.01 4.87
C PHE A 62 8.71 -3.85 5.61
N GLY A 63 8.78 -3.91 6.95
CA GLY A 63 9.36 -2.84 7.76
C GLY A 63 10.83 -2.57 7.41
N LEU A 64 11.63 -3.63 7.27
CA LEU A 64 13.06 -3.53 6.89
C LEU A 64 13.25 -3.03 5.45
N ALA A 65 12.41 -3.46 4.51
CA ALA A 65 12.47 -3.00 3.12
C ALA A 65 12.10 -1.51 3.00
N MET A 66 11.12 -1.05 3.78
CA MET A 66 10.76 0.37 3.84
C MET A 66 11.91 1.22 4.39
N GLU A 67 12.55 0.80 5.49
CA GLU A 67 13.71 1.49 6.07
C GLU A 67 14.89 1.53 5.08
N ALA A 68 15.14 0.41 4.38
CA ALA A 68 16.18 0.32 3.35
C ALA A 68 15.91 1.29 2.17
N SER A 69 14.68 1.31 1.65
CA SER A 69 14.27 2.19 0.56
C SER A 69 14.43 3.66 0.92
N GLU A 70 14.07 4.04 2.15
CA GLU A 70 14.20 5.42 2.63
C GLU A 70 15.66 5.88 2.68
N ILE A 71 16.53 5.07 3.26
CA ILE A 71 17.94 5.39 3.32
C ILE A 71 18.54 5.45 1.92
N ALA A 72 18.21 4.49 1.05
CA ALA A 72 18.73 4.40 -0.30
C ALA A 72 18.32 5.63 -1.15
N SER A 73 17.07 6.09 -1.04
CA SER A 73 16.59 7.26 -1.79
C SER A 73 17.31 8.56 -1.41
N THR A 74 17.74 8.70 -0.15
CA THR A 74 18.47 9.89 0.33
C THR A 74 19.97 9.84 0.03
N THR A 75 20.52 8.66 -0.30
CA THR A 75 21.97 8.44 -0.50
C THR A 75 22.35 8.20 -1.95
N SER A 76 21.43 8.34 -2.89
CA SER A 76 21.62 8.00 -4.31
C SER A 76 22.04 6.55 -4.55
N ALA A 77 21.73 5.64 -3.62
CA ALA A 77 21.97 4.21 -3.74
C ALA A 77 20.85 3.54 -4.58
N THR A 78 20.72 3.98 -5.82
CA THR A 78 19.60 3.73 -6.73
C THR A 78 19.26 2.24 -6.86
N LEU A 79 20.26 1.37 -6.91
CA LEU A 79 20.04 -0.07 -7.05
C LEU A 79 19.44 -0.69 -5.77
N ILE A 80 19.90 -0.26 -4.60
CA ILE A 80 19.36 -0.74 -3.32
C ILE A 80 17.93 -0.25 -3.14
N GLU A 81 17.64 0.99 -3.56
CA GLU A 81 16.27 1.51 -3.59
C GLU A 81 15.36 0.62 -4.45
N ALA A 82 15.79 0.29 -5.67
CA ALA A 82 15.04 -0.57 -6.58
C ALA A 82 14.76 -1.96 -5.98
N TRP A 83 15.76 -2.59 -5.38
CA TRP A 83 15.59 -3.89 -4.72
C TRP A 83 14.62 -3.83 -3.55
N ALA A 84 14.72 -2.80 -2.72
CA ALA A 84 13.84 -2.62 -1.57
C ALA A 84 12.38 -2.36 -2.00
N VAL A 85 12.17 -1.46 -2.98
CA VAL A 85 10.85 -1.15 -3.53
C VAL A 85 10.23 -2.37 -4.23
N HIS A 86 11.04 -3.18 -4.94
CA HIS A 86 10.58 -4.43 -5.53
C HIS A 86 10.10 -5.43 -4.46
N LEU A 87 10.87 -5.59 -3.38
CA LEU A 87 10.49 -6.47 -2.27
C LEU A 87 9.19 -6.01 -1.59
N ILE A 88 9.01 -4.70 -1.40
CA ILE A 88 7.74 -4.13 -0.92
C ILE A 88 6.58 -4.54 -1.85
N GLY A 89 6.77 -4.43 -3.18
CA GLY A 89 5.81 -4.88 -4.17
C GLY A 89 5.47 -6.37 -4.05
N ILE A 90 6.46 -7.24 -3.81
CA ILE A 90 6.25 -8.68 -3.59
C ILE A 90 5.45 -8.94 -2.32
N VAL A 91 5.73 -8.25 -1.21
CA VAL A 91 4.97 -8.40 0.04
C VAL A 91 3.51 -7.98 -0.15
N HIS A 92 3.26 -6.86 -0.83
CA HIS A 92 1.90 -6.46 -1.19
C HIS A 92 1.19 -7.49 -2.09
N TYR A 93 1.91 -8.08 -3.05
CA TYR A 93 1.37 -9.14 -3.91
C TYR A 93 0.93 -10.36 -3.10
N GLN A 94 1.75 -10.82 -2.17
CA GLN A 94 1.43 -11.95 -1.28
C GLN A 94 0.24 -11.64 -0.34
N ALA A 95 0.12 -10.37 0.08
CA ALA A 95 -1.03 -9.89 0.85
C ALA A 95 -2.29 -9.65 -0.02
N SER A 96 -2.27 -10.00 -1.31
CA SER A 96 -3.35 -9.74 -2.29
C SER A 96 -3.69 -8.25 -2.48
N ASN A 97 -2.77 -7.36 -2.13
CA ASN A 97 -2.86 -5.92 -2.36
C ASN A 97 -2.33 -5.60 -3.78
N PHE A 98 -3.05 -6.04 -4.80
CA PHE A 98 -2.55 -6.03 -6.18
C PHE A 98 -2.30 -4.62 -6.74
N SER A 99 -3.08 -3.62 -6.33
CA SER A 99 -2.90 -2.23 -6.76
C SER A 99 -1.59 -1.65 -6.23
N GLU A 100 -1.33 -1.80 -4.94
CA GLU A 100 -0.11 -1.36 -4.27
C GLU A 100 1.10 -2.16 -4.77
N ALA A 101 0.93 -3.48 -4.96
CA ALA A 101 1.97 -4.33 -5.56
C ALA A 101 2.39 -3.82 -6.94
N LEU A 102 1.40 -3.50 -7.80
CA LEU A 102 1.66 -2.98 -9.13
C LEU A 102 2.37 -1.63 -9.09
N GLU A 103 1.93 -0.70 -8.24
CA GLU A 103 2.54 0.61 -8.08
C GLU A 103 4.02 0.51 -7.68
N HIS A 104 4.33 -0.25 -6.63
CA HIS A 104 5.71 -0.45 -6.18
C HIS A 104 6.56 -1.17 -7.21
N CYS A 105 6.03 -2.20 -7.86
CA CYS A 105 6.76 -2.92 -8.90
C CYS A 105 7.04 -2.03 -10.12
N LEU A 106 6.10 -1.20 -10.57
CA LEU A 106 6.32 -0.28 -11.69
C LEU A 106 7.35 0.80 -11.32
N ARG A 107 7.30 1.33 -10.10
CA ARG A 107 8.32 2.27 -9.60
C ARG A 107 9.71 1.63 -9.60
N ALA A 108 9.85 0.41 -9.10
CA ALA A 108 11.13 -0.30 -9.11
C ALA A 108 11.61 -0.58 -10.54
N LEU A 109 10.70 -0.94 -11.46
CA LEU A 109 11.01 -1.14 -12.88
C LEU A 109 11.56 0.15 -13.52
N GLU A 110 10.97 1.30 -13.22
CA GLU A 110 11.46 2.59 -13.70
C GLU A 110 12.87 2.86 -13.20
N ILE A 111 13.15 2.59 -11.93
CA ILE A 111 14.50 2.74 -11.35
C ILE A 111 15.49 1.77 -12.03
N TYR A 112 15.16 0.49 -12.23
CA TYR A 112 16.03 -0.47 -12.90
C TYR A 112 16.39 -0.05 -14.32
N ARG A 113 15.45 0.56 -15.06
CA ARG A 113 15.70 1.09 -16.41
C ARG A 113 16.68 2.26 -16.46
N THR A 114 16.84 3.00 -15.36
CA THR A 114 17.86 4.05 -15.23
C THR A 114 19.24 3.49 -14.88
N THR A 115 19.29 2.22 -14.47
CA THR A 115 20.51 1.50 -14.13
C THR A 115 20.81 0.45 -15.21
N ASP A 116 22.09 0.09 -15.42
CA ASP A 116 22.45 -0.93 -16.41
C ASP A 116 22.29 -2.37 -15.86
N HIS A 117 21.25 -2.59 -15.02
CA HIS A 117 20.96 -3.86 -14.35
C HIS A 117 19.82 -4.65 -15.04
N GLN A 118 20.05 -5.11 -16.27
CA GLN A 118 19.08 -5.85 -17.09
C GLN A 118 18.55 -7.13 -16.42
N VAL A 119 19.35 -7.80 -15.59
CA VAL A 119 18.92 -9.00 -14.85
C VAL A 119 17.77 -8.70 -13.92
N ASP A 120 17.85 -7.59 -13.19
CA ASP A 120 16.81 -7.17 -12.25
C ASP A 120 15.57 -6.64 -12.99
N GLU A 121 15.77 -5.97 -14.14
CA GLU A 121 14.66 -5.60 -15.03
C GLU A 121 13.86 -6.83 -15.48
N GLY A 122 14.55 -7.89 -15.89
CA GLY A 122 13.89 -9.14 -16.27
C GLY A 122 13.10 -9.78 -15.12
N ASN A 123 13.63 -9.76 -13.91
CA ASN A 123 12.97 -10.33 -12.72
C ASN A 123 11.69 -9.56 -12.36
N ILE A 124 11.78 -8.23 -12.35
CA ILE A 124 10.62 -7.41 -11.98
C ILE A 124 9.50 -7.44 -13.01
N LEU A 125 9.85 -7.53 -14.31
CA LEU A 125 8.85 -7.72 -15.37
C LEU A 125 8.05 -9.01 -15.15
N ASN A 126 8.69 -10.09 -14.70
CA ASN A 126 7.99 -11.32 -14.33
C ASN A 126 7.02 -11.08 -13.13
N THR A 127 7.45 -10.33 -12.12
CA THR A 127 6.58 -9.99 -10.97
C THR A 127 5.39 -9.13 -11.41
N VAL A 128 5.61 -8.10 -12.21
CA VAL A 128 4.54 -7.24 -12.75
C VAL A 128 3.54 -8.06 -13.57
N ALA A 129 4.02 -9.00 -14.39
CA ALA A 129 3.17 -9.88 -15.18
C ALA A 129 2.32 -10.81 -14.28
N ALA A 130 2.91 -11.33 -13.19
CA ALA A 130 2.18 -12.13 -12.20
C ALA A 130 1.09 -11.31 -11.50
N VAL A 131 1.36 -10.05 -11.16
CA VAL A 131 0.36 -9.12 -10.59
C VAL A 131 -0.79 -8.90 -11.57
N TYR A 132 -0.51 -8.59 -12.86
CA TYR A 132 -1.57 -8.45 -13.87
C TYR A 132 -2.40 -9.71 -14.02
N HIS A 133 -1.77 -10.89 -14.02
CA HIS A 133 -2.49 -12.16 -14.07
C HIS A 133 -3.44 -12.33 -12.87
N SER A 134 -2.97 -12.03 -11.66
CA SER A 134 -3.79 -12.12 -10.44
C SER A 134 -4.93 -11.10 -10.39
N MET A 135 -4.77 -9.95 -11.08
CA MET A 135 -5.85 -8.97 -11.30
C MET A 135 -6.84 -9.41 -12.40
N GLY A 136 -6.58 -10.53 -13.10
CA GLY A 136 -7.40 -11.01 -14.22
C GLY A 136 -7.08 -10.36 -15.56
N ASP A 137 -6.11 -9.45 -15.62
CA ASP A 137 -5.67 -8.79 -16.85
C ASP A 137 -4.64 -9.66 -17.59
N ASN A 138 -5.13 -10.75 -18.16
CA ASN A 138 -4.31 -11.74 -18.85
C ASN A 138 -3.62 -11.20 -20.12
N ASP A 139 -4.18 -10.18 -20.76
CA ASP A 139 -3.57 -9.60 -21.96
C ASP A 139 -2.31 -8.81 -21.58
N ARG A 140 -2.39 -7.92 -20.58
CA ARG A 140 -1.19 -7.23 -20.08
C ARG A 140 -0.20 -8.20 -19.45
N ALA A 141 -0.65 -9.23 -18.75
CA ALA A 141 0.25 -10.26 -18.21
C ALA A 141 1.11 -10.91 -19.29
N ILE A 142 0.50 -11.38 -20.39
CA ILE A 142 1.22 -12.01 -21.50
C ILE A 142 2.23 -11.03 -22.12
N VAL A 143 1.83 -9.81 -22.45
CA VAL A 143 2.72 -8.79 -23.04
C VAL A 143 3.92 -8.48 -22.12
N THR A 144 3.67 -8.43 -20.81
CA THR A 144 4.73 -8.15 -19.82
C THR A 144 5.67 -9.36 -19.66
N TYR A 145 5.14 -10.59 -19.68
CA TYR A 145 5.96 -11.80 -19.72
C TYR A 145 6.81 -11.89 -20.99
N GLU A 146 6.25 -11.54 -22.16
CA GLU A 146 7.01 -11.47 -23.41
C GLU A 146 8.15 -10.44 -23.32
N SER A 147 7.91 -9.30 -22.66
CA SER A 147 8.97 -8.32 -22.37
C SER A 147 10.04 -8.89 -21.44
N ALA A 148 9.66 -9.68 -20.42
CA ALA A 148 10.62 -10.37 -19.56
C ALA A 148 11.49 -11.37 -20.33
N LEU A 149 10.92 -12.10 -21.30
CA LEU A 149 11.65 -13.00 -22.19
C LEU A 149 12.65 -12.24 -23.06
N ALA A 150 12.21 -11.12 -23.65
CA ALA A 150 13.06 -10.30 -24.51
C ALA A 150 14.31 -9.77 -23.78
N VAL A 151 14.22 -9.54 -22.48
CA VAL A 151 15.38 -9.14 -21.64
C VAL A 151 16.23 -10.35 -21.26
N ASN A 152 15.64 -11.49 -20.87
CA ASN A 152 16.39 -12.60 -20.27
C ASN A 152 17.03 -13.55 -21.28
N GLU A 153 16.43 -13.76 -22.45
CA GLU A 153 16.98 -14.67 -23.48
C GLU A 153 18.34 -14.21 -24.00
N PRO A 154 18.56 -12.92 -24.37
CA PRO A 154 19.88 -12.44 -24.79
C PRO A 154 20.96 -12.56 -23.70
N LEU A 155 20.55 -12.51 -22.42
CA LEU A 155 21.44 -12.69 -21.26
C LEU A 155 21.79 -14.15 -20.97
N GLY A 156 21.29 -15.10 -21.79
CA GLY A 156 21.50 -16.54 -21.58
C GLY A 156 20.80 -17.13 -20.37
N ARG A 157 19.80 -16.43 -19.78
CA ARG A 157 19.06 -16.86 -18.61
C ARG A 157 17.93 -17.84 -18.99
N PHE A 158 18.30 -18.93 -19.64
CA PHE A 158 17.36 -19.87 -20.22
C PHE A 158 16.46 -20.61 -19.20
N GLY A 159 16.97 -20.83 -17.97
CA GLY A 159 16.16 -21.37 -16.89
C GLY A 159 15.02 -20.43 -16.49
N PHE A 160 15.30 -19.14 -16.38
CA PHE A 160 14.28 -18.12 -16.14
C PHE A 160 13.30 -17.98 -17.32
N ALA A 161 13.82 -18.03 -18.55
CA ALA A 161 12.97 -18.04 -19.75
C ALA A 161 12.01 -19.23 -19.76
N ALA A 162 12.46 -20.42 -19.31
CA ALA A 162 11.59 -21.60 -19.18
C ALA A 162 10.42 -21.34 -18.22
N LEU A 163 10.67 -20.73 -17.04
CA LEU A 163 9.65 -20.37 -16.08
C LEU A 163 8.61 -19.42 -16.71
N VAL A 164 9.08 -18.35 -17.36
CA VAL A 164 8.20 -17.36 -17.98
C VAL A 164 7.37 -17.95 -19.12
N LEU A 165 7.95 -18.80 -19.96
CA LEU A 165 7.23 -19.51 -21.01
C LEU A 165 6.14 -20.44 -20.44
N GLY A 166 6.40 -21.09 -19.30
CA GLY A 166 5.43 -21.90 -18.58
C GLY A 166 4.25 -21.04 -18.09
N ASN A 167 4.52 -19.87 -17.51
CA ASN A 167 3.49 -18.94 -17.08
C ASN A 167 2.59 -18.49 -18.25
N ILE A 168 3.18 -18.13 -19.40
CA ILE A 168 2.40 -17.76 -20.60
C ILE A 168 1.57 -18.95 -21.08
N ALA A 169 2.15 -20.16 -21.12
CA ALA A 169 1.44 -21.38 -21.54
C ALA A 169 0.22 -21.65 -20.66
N ARG A 170 0.36 -21.50 -19.33
CA ARG A 170 -0.75 -21.67 -18.38
C ARG A 170 -1.87 -20.65 -18.60
N ILE A 171 -1.54 -19.36 -18.83
CA ILE A 171 -2.55 -18.33 -19.16
C ILE A 171 -3.24 -18.68 -20.48
N ARG A 172 -2.51 -19.12 -21.50
CA ARG A 172 -3.10 -19.54 -22.79
C ARG A 172 -4.03 -20.73 -22.63
N ALA A 173 -3.64 -21.72 -21.83
CA ALA A 173 -4.47 -22.90 -21.54
C ALA A 173 -5.77 -22.52 -20.80
N SER A 174 -5.71 -21.61 -19.82
CA SER A 174 -6.91 -21.10 -19.12
C SER A 174 -7.88 -20.38 -20.05
N ARG A 175 -7.39 -19.78 -21.12
CA ARG A 175 -8.20 -19.15 -22.20
C ARG A 175 -8.67 -20.13 -23.28
N SER A 176 -8.45 -21.44 -23.07
CA SER A 176 -8.73 -22.49 -24.05
C SER A 176 -7.92 -22.39 -25.36
N GLU A 177 -6.81 -21.66 -25.34
CA GLU A 177 -5.87 -21.53 -26.46
C GLU A 177 -4.83 -22.67 -26.39
N TYR A 178 -5.30 -23.93 -26.48
CA TYR A 178 -4.50 -25.10 -26.14
C TYR A 178 -3.33 -25.37 -27.09
N LEU A 179 -3.47 -25.12 -28.41
CA LEU A 179 -2.37 -25.33 -29.35
C LEU A 179 -1.18 -24.39 -29.10
N PRO A 180 -1.37 -23.06 -28.91
CA PRO A 180 -0.30 -22.18 -28.44
C PRO A 180 0.28 -22.60 -27.08
N ALA A 181 -0.57 -23.00 -26.11
CA ALA A 181 -0.14 -23.45 -24.80
C ALA A 181 0.80 -24.66 -24.88
N VAL A 182 0.47 -25.67 -25.66
CA VAL A 182 1.31 -26.87 -25.89
C VAL A 182 2.64 -26.47 -26.55
N SER A 183 2.63 -25.59 -27.55
CA SER A 183 3.86 -25.14 -28.22
C SER A 183 4.83 -24.46 -27.24
N LEU A 184 4.31 -23.54 -26.42
CA LEU A 184 5.10 -22.81 -25.42
C LEU A 184 5.55 -23.72 -24.28
N GLY A 185 4.65 -24.58 -23.78
CA GLY A 185 4.95 -25.54 -22.71
C GLY A 185 6.07 -26.53 -23.11
N ARG A 186 6.05 -27.04 -24.34
CA ARG A 186 7.14 -27.88 -24.85
C ARG A 186 8.49 -27.14 -24.88
N ARG A 187 8.49 -25.91 -25.38
CA ARG A 187 9.69 -25.09 -25.37
C ARG A 187 10.19 -24.81 -23.95
N ALA A 188 9.27 -24.55 -23.01
CA ALA A 188 9.60 -24.37 -21.60
C ALA A 188 10.26 -25.62 -20.99
N VAL A 189 9.67 -26.81 -21.21
CA VAL A 189 10.22 -28.08 -20.73
C VAL A 189 11.60 -28.36 -21.33
N ASP A 190 11.78 -28.13 -22.64
CA ASP A 190 13.07 -28.37 -23.31
C ASP A 190 14.18 -27.46 -22.79
N LEU A 191 13.88 -26.21 -22.47
CA LEU A 191 14.81 -25.27 -21.84
C LEU A 191 15.09 -25.66 -20.38
N ALA A 192 14.06 -25.99 -19.62
CA ALA A 192 14.19 -26.38 -18.22
C ALA A 192 15.04 -27.63 -18.03
N ARG A 193 14.89 -28.65 -18.88
CA ARG A 193 15.72 -29.87 -18.84
C ARG A 193 17.22 -29.57 -18.90
N LYS A 194 17.61 -28.51 -19.61
CA LYS A 194 19.02 -28.13 -19.81
C LYS A 194 19.53 -27.16 -18.76
N HIS A 195 18.68 -26.28 -18.26
CA HIS A 195 19.12 -25.10 -17.51
C HIS A 195 18.51 -24.95 -16.12
N SER A 196 17.40 -25.65 -15.82
CA SER A 196 16.69 -25.59 -14.52
C SER A 196 15.89 -26.89 -14.30
N PRO A 197 16.56 -28.03 -14.05
CA PRO A 197 15.88 -29.31 -13.89
C PRO A 197 14.86 -29.37 -12.75
N ASP A 198 14.99 -28.49 -11.78
CA ASP A 198 14.11 -28.36 -10.61
C ASP A 198 12.68 -27.98 -10.96
N ILE A 199 12.44 -27.24 -12.05
CA ILE A 199 11.10 -26.80 -12.46
C ILE A 199 10.47 -27.71 -13.54
N VAL A 200 11.18 -28.71 -14.03
CA VAL A 200 10.70 -29.58 -15.15
C VAL A 200 9.39 -30.26 -14.82
N SER A 201 9.25 -30.79 -13.59
CA SER A 201 8.03 -31.51 -13.18
C SER A 201 6.79 -30.62 -13.19
N ASN A 202 6.90 -29.36 -12.75
CA ASN A 202 5.81 -28.40 -12.77
C ASN A 202 5.41 -28.05 -14.21
N LEU A 203 6.40 -27.79 -15.07
CA LEU A 203 6.15 -27.49 -16.49
C LEU A 203 5.53 -28.67 -17.24
N LEU A 204 5.89 -29.91 -16.90
CA LEU A 204 5.25 -31.11 -17.44
C LEU A 204 3.79 -31.25 -17.00
N ALA A 205 3.48 -30.86 -15.75
CA ALA A 205 2.10 -30.86 -15.25
C ALA A 205 1.23 -29.83 -15.99
N ASP A 206 1.74 -28.60 -16.16
CA ASP A 206 1.05 -27.56 -16.94
C ASP A 206 0.85 -27.98 -18.42
N LEU A 207 1.86 -28.62 -19.01
CA LEU A 207 1.80 -29.15 -20.36
C LEU A 207 0.77 -30.28 -20.50
N ALA A 208 0.67 -31.17 -19.49
CA ALA A 208 -0.34 -32.23 -19.45
C ALA A 208 -1.77 -31.64 -19.45
N GLU A 209 -2.00 -30.57 -18.67
CA GLU A 209 -3.31 -29.89 -18.67
C GLU A 209 -3.64 -29.29 -20.06
N ALA A 210 -2.66 -28.71 -20.74
CA ALA A 210 -2.84 -28.20 -22.09
C ALA A 210 -3.18 -29.32 -23.10
N TYR A 211 -2.50 -30.51 -23.02
CA TYR A 211 -2.84 -31.67 -23.82
C TYR A 211 -4.25 -32.20 -23.54
N MET A 212 -4.68 -32.17 -22.27
CA MET A 212 -6.04 -32.51 -21.91
C MET A 212 -7.08 -31.59 -22.57
N GLY A 213 -6.77 -30.32 -22.70
CA GLY A 213 -7.63 -29.37 -23.42
C GLY A 213 -7.79 -29.71 -24.91
N LEU A 214 -6.80 -30.37 -25.50
CA LEU A 214 -6.84 -30.93 -26.86
C LEU A 214 -7.45 -32.33 -26.94
N ALA A 215 -7.92 -32.90 -25.82
CA ALA A 215 -8.34 -34.28 -25.68
C ALA A 215 -7.25 -35.33 -26.02
N ASP A 216 -5.97 -34.93 -25.94
CA ASP A 216 -4.82 -35.82 -26.15
C ASP A 216 -4.41 -36.46 -24.81
N HIS A 217 -5.18 -37.46 -24.41
CA HIS A 217 -5.03 -38.14 -23.12
C HIS A 217 -3.73 -38.95 -23.00
N GLU A 218 -3.23 -39.43 -24.12
CA GLU A 218 -1.99 -40.22 -24.17
C GLU A 218 -0.81 -39.36 -23.79
N ARG A 219 -0.61 -38.21 -24.47
CA ARG A 219 0.49 -37.31 -24.17
C ARG A 219 0.37 -36.66 -22.79
N ALA A 220 -0.85 -36.40 -22.33
CA ALA A 220 -1.04 -35.91 -20.96
C ALA A 220 -0.53 -36.93 -19.92
N SER A 221 -0.86 -38.23 -20.12
CA SER A 221 -0.39 -39.31 -19.23
C SER A 221 1.13 -39.50 -19.29
N GLU A 222 1.72 -39.37 -20.48
CA GLU A 222 3.19 -39.40 -20.65
C GLU A 222 3.89 -38.27 -19.86
N CYS A 223 3.34 -37.05 -19.90
CA CYS A 223 3.88 -35.91 -19.14
C CYS A 223 3.89 -36.17 -17.63
N PHE A 224 2.82 -36.74 -17.07
CA PHE A 224 2.79 -37.07 -15.64
C PHE A 224 3.74 -38.23 -15.28
N ALA A 225 3.82 -39.26 -16.12
CA ALA A 225 4.78 -40.33 -15.90
C ALA A 225 6.23 -39.82 -15.92
N GLU A 226 6.53 -38.88 -16.80
CA GLU A 226 7.84 -38.23 -16.84
C GLU A 226 8.08 -37.34 -15.62
N ALA A 227 7.10 -36.53 -15.21
CA ALA A 227 7.20 -35.70 -14.02
C ALA A 227 7.55 -36.49 -12.76
N ARG A 228 6.93 -37.69 -12.60
CA ARG A 228 7.26 -38.60 -11.51
C ARG A 228 8.66 -39.17 -11.59
N ARG A 229 9.10 -39.59 -12.76
CA ARG A 229 10.48 -40.08 -12.95
C ARG A 229 11.53 -39.03 -12.57
N VAL A 230 11.30 -37.77 -12.91
CA VAL A 230 12.21 -36.67 -12.52
C VAL A 230 12.33 -36.58 -11.00
N TRP A 231 11.29 -36.82 -10.23
CA TRP A 231 11.37 -36.84 -8.76
C TRP A 231 12.16 -38.05 -8.23
N GLU A 232 11.85 -39.21 -8.75
CA GLU A 232 12.49 -40.46 -8.35
C GLU A 232 14.00 -40.38 -8.60
N GLU A 233 14.41 -39.94 -9.78
CA GLU A 233 15.80 -39.78 -10.14
C GLU A 233 16.53 -38.74 -9.23
N ARG A 234 15.85 -37.66 -8.83
CA ARG A 234 16.43 -36.66 -7.91
C ARG A 234 16.55 -37.22 -6.50
N ALA A 235 15.55 -37.94 -6.02
CA ALA A 235 15.58 -38.59 -4.71
C ALA A 235 16.73 -39.64 -4.62
N ASP A 236 16.98 -40.40 -5.68
CA ASP A 236 18.08 -41.34 -5.77
C ASP A 236 19.46 -40.67 -5.68
N HIS A 237 19.54 -39.38 -6.09
CA HIS A 237 20.74 -38.56 -5.94
C HIS A 237 20.80 -37.77 -4.62
N GLY A 238 19.93 -38.07 -3.67
CA GLY A 238 19.88 -37.42 -2.34
C GLY A 238 19.31 -36.01 -2.35
N ILE A 239 18.62 -35.61 -3.42
CA ILE A 239 17.92 -34.33 -3.52
C ILE A 239 16.45 -34.58 -3.22
N GLU A 240 16.03 -34.23 -2.02
CA GLU A 240 14.62 -34.35 -1.66
C GLU A 240 13.74 -33.46 -2.56
N PRO A 241 12.67 -34.02 -3.15
CA PRO A 241 11.76 -33.23 -3.95
C PRO A 241 11.05 -32.19 -3.09
N VAL A 242 10.88 -30.98 -3.62
CA VAL A 242 10.12 -29.94 -2.95
C VAL A 242 8.66 -30.36 -2.83
N PRO A 243 8.08 -30.45 -1.62
CA PRO A 243 6.70 -30.94 -1.43
C PRO A 243 5.66 -30.19 -2.28
N ALA A 244 5.79 -28.89 -2.42
CA ALA A 244 4.90 -28.09 -3.25
C ALA A 244 4.91 -28.51 -4.73
N THR A 245 6.08 -28.89 -5.26
CA THR A 245 6.20 -29.41 -6.63
C THR A 245 5.47 -30.74 -6.81
N GLN A 246 5.63 -31.66 -5.86
CA GLN A 246 4.94 -32.95 -5.89
C GLN A 246 3.43 -32.78 -5.79
N LEU A 247 2.96 -31.96 -4.84
CA LEU A 247 1.55 -31.65 -4.65
C LEU A 247 0.93 -31.05 -5.92
N GLY A 248 1.59 -30.08 -6.55
CA GLY A 248 1.12 -29.47 -7.80
C GLY A 248 0.90 -30.49 -8.92
N VAL A 249 1.83 -31.41 -9.10
CA VAL A 249 1.71 -32.48 -10.13
C VAL A 249 0.60 -33.48 -9.78
N MET A 250 0.51 -33.93 -8.52
CA MET A 250 -0.55 -34.86 -8.09
C MET A 250 -1.94 -34.25 -8.25
N MET A 251 -2.09 -32.95 -7.96
CA MET A 251 -3.35 -32.24 -8.17
C MET A 251 -3.70 -32.10 -9.65
N ALA A 252 -2.73 -31.77 -10.50
CA ALA A 252 -2.94 -31.71 -11.95
C ALA A 252 -3.37 -33.09 -12.49
N GLU A 253 -2.74 -34.18 -12.04
CA GLU A 253 -3.13 -35.55 -12.39
C GLU A 253 -4.55 -35.87 -11.91
N GLY A 254 -4.90 -35.51 -10.68
CA GLY A 254 -6.26 -35.62 -10.15
C GLY A 254 -7.30 -34.89 -11.00
N ARG A 255 -6.99 -33.63 -11.39
CA ARG A 255 -7.83 -32.85 -12.31
C ARG A 255 -8.02 -33.53 -13.67
N VAL A 256 -6.96 -34.09 -14.21
CA VAL A 256 -7.00 -34.83 -15.48
C VAL A 256 -7.85 -36.09 -15.35
N ALA A 257 -7.67 -36.89 -14.31
CA ALA A 257 -8.48 -38.08 -14.05
C ALA A 257 -9.98 -37.75 -13.88
N LEU A 258 -10.29 -36.63 -13.19
CA LEU A 258 -11.66 -36.11 -13.09
C LEU A 258 -12.25 -35.75 -14.46
N ARG A 259 -11.51 -35.07 -15.33
CA ARG A 259 -11.97 -34.72 -16.69
C ARG A 259 -12.25 -35.99 -17.54
N ARG A 260 -11.40 -37.00 -17.44
CA ARG A 260 -11.56 -38.29 -18.11
C ARG A 260 -12.74 -39.11 -17.57
N GLY A 261 -13.28 -38.76 -16.40
CA GLY A 261 -14.29 -39.57 -15.70
C GLY A 261 -13.71 -40.77 -14.97
N ALA A 262 -12.40 -40.89 -14.81
CA ALA A 262 -11.71 -41.94 -14.05
C ALA A 262 -11.76 -41.62 -12.54
N LEU A 263 -12.99 -41.65 -11.97
CA LEU A 263 -13.27 -41.14 -10.63
C LEU A 263 -12.49 -41.85 -9.53
N SER A 264 -12.33 -43.20 -9.64
CA SER A 264 -11.55 -43.95 -8.64
C SER A 264 -10.08 -43.59 -8.64
N GLU A 265 -9.48 -43.35 -9.81
CA GLU A 265 -8.11 -42.90 -9.98
C GLU A 265 -7.95 -41.48 -9.40
N ALA A 266 -8.86 -40.57 -9.73
CA ALA A 266 -8.86 -39.19 -9.21
C ALA A 266 -8.91 -39.18 -7.68
N ILE A 267 -9.81 -39.94 -7.06
CA ILE A 267 -9.93 -40.02 -5.61
C ILE A 267 -8.64 -40.56 -4.98
N SER A 268 -8.06 -41.62 -5.56
CA SER A 268 -6.81 -42.21 -5.04
C SER A 268 -5.64 -41.23 -5.05
N VAL A 269 -5.42 -40.55 -6.17
CA VAL A 269 -4.32 -39.59 -6.32
C VAL A 269 -4.52 -38.37 -5.42
N LEU A 270 -5.73 -37.81 -5.41
CA LEU A 270 -6.03 -36.62 -4.59
C LEU A 270 -6.01 -36.95 -3.08
N GLN A 271 -6.37 -38.17 -2.67
CA GLN A 271 -6.25 -38.57 -1.27
C GLN A 271 -4.77 -38.67 -0.84
N ALA A 272 -3.91 -39.28 -1.69
CA ALA A 272 -2.46 -39.29 -1.43
C ALA A 272 -1.84 -37.88 -1.41
N ALA A 273 -2.33 -37.00 -2.27
CA ALA A 273 -1.93 -35.59 -2.25
C ALA A 273 -2.35 -34.90 -0.95
N LEU A 274 -3.57 -35.14 -0.45
CA LEU A 274 -4.05 -34.59 0.80
C LEU A 274 -3.22 -35.06 2.00
N ASP A 275 -2.95 -36.38 2.06
CA ASP A 275 -2.11 -36.96 3.13
C ASP A 275 -0.69 -36.35 3.12
N MET A 276 -0.16 -35.99 1.96
CA MET A 276 1.12 -35.28 1.84
C MET A 276 0.98 -33.82 2.30
N ALA A 277 -0.03 -33.08 1.86
CA ALA A 277 -0.25 -31.70 2.21
C ALA A 277 -0.40 -31.53 3.73
N GLU A 278 -1.15 -32.41 4.40
CA GLU A 278 -1.29 -32.44 5.86
C GLU A 278 0.04 -32.67 6.58
N ARG A 279 0.89 -33.59 6.08
CA ARG A 279 2.23 -33.84 6.68
C ARG A 279 3.19 -32.68 6.52
N THR A 280 3.04 -31.89 5.48
CA THR A 280 3.95 -30.77 5.15
C THR A 280 3.38 -29.41 5.57
N ASP A 281 2.24 -29.36 6.28
CA ASP A 281 1.48 -28.15 6.67
C ASP A 281 1.24 -27.20 5.48
N SER A 282 0.91 -27.80 4.32
CA SER A 282 0.73 -27.05 3.07
C SER A 282 -0.74 -26.66 2.87
N ARG A 283 -1.23 -25.72 3.69
CA ARG A 283 -2.66 -25.36 3.82
C ARG A 283 -3.31 -24.87 2.52
N GLU A 284 -2.57 -24.18 1.67
CA GLU A 284 -3.10 -23.72 0.36
C GLU A 284 -3.44 -24.93 -0.54
N PHE A 285 -2.56 -25.93 -0.56
CA PHE A 285 -2.80 -27.17 -1.31
C PHE A 285 -3.94 -28.00 -0.70
N GLU A 286 -4.02 -28.09 0.63
CA GLU A 286 -5.14 -28.78 1.29
C GLU A 286 -6.49 -28.21 0.87
N LEU A 287 -6.60 -26.87 0.79
CA LEU A 287 -7.82 -26.19 0.38
C LEU A 287 -8.26 -26.65 -1.01
N GLU A 288 -7.39 -26.55 -2.00
CA GLU A 288 -7.70 -26.90 -3.39
C GLU A 288 -7.96 -28.41 -3.55
N ILE A 289 -7.20 -29.25 -2.85
CA ILE A 289 -7.39 -30.71 -2.88
C ILE A 289 -8.76 -31.09 -2.30
N ASN A 290 -9.21 -30.45 -1.21
CA ASN A 290 -10.53 -30.71 -0.64
C ASN A 290 -11.66 -30.37 -1.61
N ASP A 291 -11.55 -29.28 -2.39
CA ASP A 291 -12.54 -28.94 -3.43
C ASP A 291 -12.57 -29.98 -4.58
N LEU A 292 -11.38 -30.41 -5.02
CA LEU A 292 -11.27 -31.46 -6.05
C LEU A 292 -11.83 -32.81 -5.56
N LEU A 293 -11.54 -33.22 -4.33
CA LEU A 293 -12.08 -34.42 -3.71
C LEU A 293 -13.60 -34.31 -3.53
N ALA A 294 -14.13 -33.18 -3.08
CA ALA A 294 -15.57 -32.98 -2.99
C ALA A 294 -16.25 -33.16 -4.36
N THR A 295 -15.64 -32.64 -5.42
CA THR A 295 -16.11 -32.84 -6.80
C THR A 295 -16.04 -34.32 -7.23
N ALA A 296 -14.94 -35.01 -6.92
CA ALA A 296 -14.75 -36.42 -7.25
C ALA A 296 -15.78 -37.31 -6.54
N PHE A 297 -15.96 -37.12 -5.24
CA PHE A 297 -16.94 -37.85 -4.44
C PHE A 297 -18.38 -37.60 -4.90
N LYS A 298 -18.74 -36.33 -5.15
CA LYS A 298 -20.06 -35.98 -5.70
C LYS A 298 -20.36 -36.70 -7.01
N ARG A 299 -19.40 -36.70 -7.95
CA ARG A 299 -19.56 -37.36 -9.26
C ARG A 299 -19.60 -38.89 -9.16
N SER A 300 -19.00 -39.48 -8.11
CA SER A 300 -19.07 -40.94 -7.85
C SER A 300 -20.28 -41.36 -7.03
N GLY A 301 -21.19 -40.43 -6.66
CA GLY A 301 -22.38 -40.71 -5.86
C GLY A 301 -22.12 -40.81 -4.34
N ARG A 302 -20.90 -40.51 -3.87
CA ARG A 302 -20.49 -40.56 -2.46
C ARG A 302 -20.75 -39.22 -1.80
N PHE A 303 -22.03 -38.89 -1.58
CA PHE A 303 -22.47 -37.56 -1.21
C PHE A 303 -22.08 -37.15 0.21
N GLU A 304 -22.01 -38.06 1.16
CA GLU A 304 -21.60 -37.81 2.54
C GLU A 304 -20.14 -37.35 2.60
N GLU A 305 -19.27 -38.07 1.88
CA GLU A 305 -17.85 -37.70 1.81
C GLU A 305 -17.62 -36.44 1.00
N ALA A 306 -18.43 -36.19 -0.01
CA ALA A 306 -18.39 -34.92 -0.75
C ALA A 306 -18.74 -33.73 0.15
N LEU A 307 -19.72 -33.89 1.06
CA LEU A 307 -20.12 -32.87 2.01
C LEU A 307 -19.01 -32.60 3.05
N ASP A 308 -18.44 -33.68 3.65
CA ASP A 308 -17.32 -33.53 4.60
C ASP A 308 -16.15 -32.75 4.00
N ARG A 309 -15.76 -33.05 2.77
CA ARG A 309 -14.68 -32.33 2.07
C ARG A 309 -15.06 -30.88 1.78
N ARG A 310 -16.31 -30.62 1.43
CA ARG A 310 -16.78 -29.25 1.19
C ARG A 310 -16.80 -28.41 2.47
N GLU A 311 -17.24 -28.98 3.58
CA GLU A 311 -17.22 -28.31 4.88
C GLU A 311 -15.79 -27.98 5.34
N LYS A 312 -14.84 -28.91 5.13
CA LYS A 312 -13.41 -28.66 5.41
C LYS A 312 -12.85 -27.56 4.54
N HIS A 313 -13.10 -27.60 3.22
CA HIS A 313 -12.73 -26.52 2.30
C HIS A 313 -13.27 -25.18 2.78
N ASP A 314 -14.58 -25.07 3.08
CA ASP A 314 -15.21 -23.80 3.45
C ASP A 314 -14.71 -23.26 4.81
N SER A 315 -14.34 -24.18 5.73
CA SER A 315 -13.69 -23.81 7.00
C SER A 315 -12.28 -23.27 6.79
N GLN A 316 -11.47 -23.96 6.02
CA GLN A 316 -10.09 -23.55 5.69
C GLN A 316 -10.07 -22.24 4.89
N TYR A 317 -10.97 -22.11 3.90
CA TYR A 317 -11.12 -20.89 3.11
C TYR A 317 -11.40 -19.66 3.99
N ARG A 318 -12.34 -19.79 4.94
CA ARG A 318 -12.64 -18.70 5.90
C ARG A 318 -11.44 -18.34 6.75
N GLN A 319 -10.68 -19.32 7.25
CA GLN A 319 -9.47 -19.08 8.04
C GLN A 319 -8.39 -18.34 7.22
N MET A 320 -8.15 -18.80 5.99
CA MET A 320 -7.16 -18.18 5.09
C MET A 320 -7.57 -16.75 4.69
N PHE A 321 -8.86 -16.54 4.38
CA PHE A 321 -9.37 -15.21 4.05
C PHE A 321 -9.22 -14.23 5.22
N THR A 322 -9.49 -14.69 6.46
CA THR A 322 -9.30 -13.89 7.66
C THR A 322 -7.81 -13.55 7.85
N HIS A 323 -6.92 -14.52 7.64
CA HIS A 323 -5.47 -14.29 7.74
C HIS A 323 -4.94 -13.32 6.68
N ALA A 324 -5.34 -13.49 5.42
CA ALA A 324 -4.96 -12.56 4.34
C ALA A 324 -5.48 -11.14 4.61
N THR A 325 -6.71 -11.01 5.13
CA THR A 325 -7.28 -9.72 5.52
C THR A 325 -6.52 -9.10 6.70
N ASP A 326 -6.15 -9.90 7.69
CA ASP A 326 -5.35 -9.44 8.84
C ASP A 326 -3.95 -8.98 8.39
N LEU A 327 -3.29 -9.76 7.54
CA LEU A 327 -1.99 -9.38 6.95
C LEU A 327 -2.11 -8.06 6.16
N ARG A 328 -3.17 -7.91 5.36
CA ARG A 328 -3.44 -6.67 4.64
C ARG A 328 -3.59 -5.48 5.56
N LEU A 329 -4.38 -5.63 6.63
CA LEU A 329 -4.57 -4.58 7.63
C LEU A 329 -3.25 -4.22 8.33
N ARG A 330 -2.45 -5.21 8.73
CA ARG A 330 -1.13 -4.97 9.34
C ARG A 330 -0.18 -4.26 8.39
N THR A 331 -0.10 -4.70 7.13
CA THR A 331 0.75 -4.05 6.12
C THR A 331 0.36 -2.59 5.93
N LEU A 332 -0.94 -2.30 5.84
CA LEU A 332 -1.46 -0.94 5.75
C LEU A 332 -1.18 -0.12 7.02
N GLN A 333 -1.29 -0.75 8.20
CA GLN A 333 -0.98 -0.11 9.47
C GLN A 333 0.51 0.26 9.57
N VAL A 334 1.42 -0.67 9.24
CA VAL A 334 2.88 -0.40 9.23
C VAL A 334 3.22 0.69 8.21
N ALA A 335 2.60 0.67 7.03
CA ALA A 335 2.77 1.73 6.03
C ALA A 335 2.33 3.10 6.56
N HIS A 336 1.19 3.15 7.25
CA HIS A 336 0.67 4.36 7.88
C HIS A 336 1.58 4.86 9.01
N GLU A 337 2.00 3.99 9.92
CA GLU A 337 2.91 4.35 11.02
C GLU A 337 4.25 4.86 10.49
N THR A 338 4.78 4.24 9.44
CA THR A 338 6.03 4.67 8.79
C THR A 338 5.86 6.02 8.10
N ALA A 339 4.75 6.24 7.39
CA ALA A 339 4.45 7.53 6.77
C ALA A 339 4.31 8.64 7.82
N THR A 340 3.64 8.36 8.94
CA THR A 340 3.47 9.29 10.05
C THR A 340 4.81 9.64 10.71
N ALA A 341 5.67 8.64 10.94
CA ALA A 341 7.00 8.84 11.50
C ALA A 341 7.89 9.69 10.58
N ARG A 342 7.83 9.44 9.26
CA ARG A 342 8.54 10.26 8.25
C ARG A 342 8.10 11.72 8.29
N GLN A 343 6.82 11.93 8.36
CA GLN A 343 6.23 13.25 8.40
C GLN A 343 6.64 14.02 9.66
N GLN A 344 6.64 13.33 10.82
CA GLN A 344 7.15 13.92 12.07
C GLN A 344 8.64 14.26 11.98
N ALA A 345 9.45 13.40 11.37
CA ALA A 345 10.88 13.65 11.16
C ALA A 345 11.13 14.86 10.24
N GLU A 346 10.36 14.99 9.15
CA GLU A 346 10.47 16.14 8.24
C GLU A 346 10.01 17.45 8.90
N ILE A 347 8.95 17.42 9.70
CA ILE A 347 8.51 18.56 10.52
C ILE A 347 9.62 18.98 11.51
N LEU A 348 10.27 18.02 12.17
CA LEU A 348 11.40 18.29 13.05
C LEU A 348 12.57 18.93 12.28
N ARG A 349 12.89 18.40 11.10
CA ARG A 349 13.96 18.89 10.25
C ARG A 349 13.70 20.32 9.77
N LEU A 350 12.47 20.61 9.33
CA LEU A 350 12.07 21.96 8.95
C LEU A 350 12.14 22.93 10.14
N ARG A 351 11.72 22.51 11.35
CA ARG A 351 11.88 23.31 12.58
C ARG A 351 13.33 23.55 12.94
N THR A 352 14.21 22.55 12.82
CA THR A 352 15.64 22.70 13.10
C THR A 352 16.28 23.67 12.11
N HIS A 353 15.93 23.58 10.84
CA HIS A 353 16.42 24.47 9.80
C HIS A 353 15.91 25.93 10.01
N GLU A 354 14.67 26.09 10.46
CA GLU A 354 14.10 27.39 10.81
C GLU A 354 14.81 28.00 12.03
N LEU A 355 15.11 27.20 13.05
CA LEU A 355 15.89 27.62 14.23
C LEU A 355 17.35 27.97 13.87
N GLU A 356 18.00 27.20 13.00
CA GLU A 356 19.34 27.47 12.50
C GLU A 356 19.39 28.76 11.66
N ALA A 357 18.37 29.01 10.82
CA ALA A 357 18.25 30.27 10.07
C ALA A 357 18.01 31.51 10.96
N MET A 358 17.41 31.30 12.15
CA MET A 358 17.25 32.36 13.16
C MET A 358 18.54 32.66 13.94
N VAL A 359 19.49 31.73 14.00
CA VAL A 359 20.73 31.85 14.81
C VAL A 359 21.92 32.40 13.99
N THR A 360 21.89 32.33 12.67
CA THR A 360 23.02 32.71 11.82
C THR A 360 22.80 34.02 11.08
N THR A 361 22.91 35.17 11.76
CA THR A 361 23.55 36.39 11.25
C THR A 361 23.71 37.39 12.40
N ASP A 362 24.94 37.59 12.84
CA ASP A 362 25.44 38.70 13.67
C ASP A 362 24.68 39.05 14.97
N GLY A 363 24.19 38.05 15.74
CA GLY A 363 23.74 38.31 17.12
C GLY A 363 22.59 39.31 17.29
N GLN A 364 21.90 39.67 16.22
CA GLN A 364 20.70 40.51 16.24
C GLN A 364 19.52 39.77 15.64
N PRO A 365 18.36 39.70 16.32
CA PRO A 365 17.16 39.09 15.75
C PRO A 365 16.63 40.00 14.63
N ILE A 366 16.90 39.64 13.37
CA ILE A 366 16.29 40.32 12.22
C ILE A 366 14.90 39.71 12.01
N VAL A 367 13.93 40.18 12.76
CA VAL A 367 12.52 39.99 12.47
C VAL A 367 12.16 40.90 11.29
N ARG A 368 12.26 40.42 10.08
CA ARG A 368 11.61 41.03 8.92
C ARG A 368 10.24 40.38 8.73
N SER A 369 9.21 41.17 9.02
CA SER A 369 7.79 40.78 8.87
C SER A 369 7.44 40.23 7.47
N ALA A 370 8.17 40.58 6.43
CA ALA A 370 8.00 40.10 5.07
C ALA A 370 8.38 38.62 4.89
N ASN A 371 9.43 38.12 5.55
CA ASN A 371 9.87 36.71 5.40
C ASN A 371 8.96 35.76 6.17
N GLN A 372 8.39 36.20 7.29
CA GLN A 372 7.40 35.39 8.02
C GLN A 372 6.09 35.24 7.24
N LEU A 373 5.65 36.27 6.54
CA LEU A 373 4.44 36.25 5.72
C LEU A 373 4.64 35.34 4.50
N ASP A 374 5.81 35.37 3.84
CA ASP A 374 6.15 34.49 2.71
C ASP A 374 6.21 33.03 3.14
N ALA A 375 6.84 32.71 4.27
CA ALA A 375 6.87 31.37 4.82
C ALA A 375 5.45 30.88 5.18
N PHE A 376 4.64 31.72 5.75
CA PHE A 376 3.27 31.46 6.10
C PHE A 376 2.39 31.17 4.86
N GLU A 377 2.52 31.99 3.83
CA GLU A 377 1.79 31.80 2.56
C GLU A 377 2.17 30.49 1.88
N ARG A 378 3.44 30.11 1.90
CA ARG A 378 3.92 28.83 1.36
C ARG A 378 3.37 27.63 2.13
N LEU A 379 3.29 27.72 3.46
CA LEU A 379 2.69 26.67 4.30
C LEU A 379 1.18 26.53 4.04
N ALA A 380 0.47 27.66 3.87
CA ALA A 380 -0.95 27.64 3.52
C ALA A 380 -1.20 26.97 2.15
N VAL A 381 -0.36 27.27 1.15
CA VAL A 381 -0.41 26.63 -0.17
C VAL A 381 -0.13 25.13 -0.08
N LEU A 382 0.86 24.71 0.72
CA LEU A 382 1.16 23.28 0.92
C LEU A 382 0.01 22.52 1.58
N ALA A 383 -0.70 23.13 2.52
CA ALA A 383 -1.86 22.53 3.18
C ALA A 383 -3.01 22.26 2.19
N GLU A 384 -3.20 23.17 1.22
CA GLU A 384 -4.26 23.06 0.20
C GLU A 384 -3.90 22.15 -0.97
N PHE A 385 -2.61 21.94 -1.27
CA PHE A 385 -2.16 21.21 -2.45
C PHE A 385 -2.61 19.74 -2.48
N ARG A 386 -3.01 19.19 -1.34
CA ARG A 386 -3.53 17.82 -1.23
C ARG A 386 -5.07 17.72 -1.28
N ASP A 387 -5.76 18.84 -1.01
CA ASP A 387 -7.21 18.91 -1.17
C ASP A 387 -7.52 19.56 -2.54
N THR A 388 -8.47 19.06 -3.27
CA THR A 388 -8.75 19.33 -4.70
C THR A 388 -9.17 20.77 -5.02
N ASP A 389 -9.03 21.71 -4.10
CA ASP A 389 -9.44 23.10 -4.30
C ASP A 389 -8.25 24.02 -4.57
N THR A 390 -8.44 24.99 -5.44
CA THR A 390 -7.44 25.84 -6.11
C THR A 390 -6.76 26.91 -5.22
N GLY A 391 -6.49 26.66 -3.95
CA GLY A 391 -5.86 27.65 -3.03
C GLY A 391 -6.78 28.82 -2.65
N GLN A 392 -8.02 28.80 -3.06
CA GLN A 392 -8.98 29.90 -2.85
C GLN A 392 -9.83 29.73 -1.58
N HIS A 393 -10.03 28.47 -1.12
CA HIS A 393 -10.87 28.14 0.04
C HIS A 393 -10.31 28.77 1.32
N THR A 394 -9.09 28.48 1.69
CA THR A 394 -8.48 28.99 2.92
C THR A 394 -8.41 30.52 2.96
N LYS A 395 -8.25 31.14 1.78
CA LYS A 395 -8.32 32.62 1.67
C LYS A 395 -9.73 33.13 1.98
N ARG A 396 -10.78 32.52 1.40
CA ARG A 396 -12.18 32.93 1.66
C ARG A 396 -12.58 32.70 3.11
N VAL A 397 -12.16 31.57 3.70
CA VAL A 397 -12.36 31.28 5.14
C VAL A 397 -11.71 32.33 6.00
N GLY A 398 -10.45 32.71 5.71
CA GLY A 398 -9.74 33.76 6.43
C GLY A 398 -10.41 35.12 6.31
N ASP A 399 -10.81 35.53 5.11
CA ASP A 399 -11.49 36.78 4.87
C ASP A 399 -12.84 36.86 5.61
N MET A 400 -13.64 35.80 5.55
CA MET A 400 -14.93 35.69 6.27
C MET A 400 -14.71 35.71 7.79
N ALA A 401 -13.72 34.99 8.31
CA ALA A 401 -13.41 35.00 9.75
C ALA A 401 -13.06 36.41 10.26
N ALA A 402 -12.29 37.16 9.51
CA ALA A 402 -11.97 38.55 9.86
C ALA A 402 -13.21 39.46 9.82
N GLU A 403 -14.08 39.31 8.82
CA GLU A 403 -15.33 40.09 8.73
C GLU A 403 -16.26 39.79 9.92
N ILE A 404 -16.39 38.55 10.33
CA ILE A 404 -17.18 38.13 11.52
C ILE A 404 -16.56 38.75 12.80
N ALA A 405 -15.23 38.69 12.94
CA ALA A 405 -14.52 39.25 14.07
C ALA A 405 -14.73 40.78 14.16
N HIS A 406 -14.65 41.49 13.03
CA HIS A 406 -14.95 42.91 12.97
C HIS A 406 -16.40 43.25 13.34
N ALA A 407 -17.38 42.47 12.82
CA ALA A 407 -18.79 42.68 13.14
C ALA A 407 -19.09 42.44 14.62
N ARG A 408 -18.33 41.54 15.26
CA ARG A 408 -18.40 41.28 16.70
C ARG A 408 -17.77 42.39 17.53
N GLY A 409 -16.97 43.25 16.93
CA GLY A 409 -16.26 44.38 17.61
C GLY A 409 -14.89 44.02 18.16
N GLU A 410 -14.27 42.93 17.65
CA GLU A 410 -12.92 42.56 18.04
C GLU A 410 -11.86 43.53 17.54
N ASN A 411 -10.68 43.54 18.20
CA ASN A 411 -9.57 44.41 17.84
C ASN A 411 -9.15 44.21 16.37
N PRO A 412 -9.02 45.28 15.55
CA PRO A 412 -8.66 45.17 14.14
C PRO A 412 -7.33 44.43 13.88
N ASP A 413 -6.30 44.64 14.72
CA ASP A 413 -5.02 43.93 14.56
C ASP A 413 -5.16 42.44 14.87
N TRP A 414 -6.06 42.06 15.78
CA TRP A 414 -6.35 40.69 16.08
C TRP A 414 -7.19 40.03 14.94
N ALA A 415 -8.16 40.74 14.40
CA ALA A 415 -8.96 40.27 13.27
C ALA A 415 -8.08 40.04 12.03
N GLU A 416 -7.09 40.92 11.77
CA GLU A 416 -6.13 40.74 10.67
C GLU A 416 -5.21 39.51 10.91
N ARG A 417 -4.74 39.32 12.15
CA ARG A 417 -4.01 38.08 12.51
C ARG A 417 -4.89 36.84 12.35
N LEU A 418 -6.17 36.90 12.73
CA LEU A 418 -7.13 35.81 12.55
C LEU A 418 -7.30 35.48 11.06
N ARG A 419 -7.42 36.49 10.21
CA ARG A 419 -7.52 36.36 8.76
C ARG A 419 -6.37 35.53 8.17
N LEU A 420 -5.16 35.79 8.64
CA LEU A 420 -3.99 35.04 8.22
C LEU A 420 -3.95 33.64 8.86
N ALA A 421 -4.12 33.56 10.18
CA ALA A 421 -4.02 32.31 10.94
C ALA A 421 -5.04 31.25 10.52
N ALA A 422 -6.26 31.69 10.19
CA ALA A 422 -7.33 30.81 9.71
C ALA A 422 -6.96 30.02 8.43
N ARG A 423 -6.04 30.54 7.62
CA ARG A 423 -5.57 29.88 6.39
C ARG A 423 -4.83 28.58 6.65
N LEU A 424 -4.37 28.33 7.89
CA LEU A 424 -3.67 27.11 8.30
C LEU A 424 -4.55 26.15 9.12
N HIS A 425 -5.86 26.36 9.21
CA HIS A 425 -6.75 25.53 10.03
C HIS A 425 -6.61 24.03 9.71
N ASP A 426 -6.43 23.73 8.46
CA ASP A 426 -6.36 22.38 7.87
C ASP A 426 -4.95 21.86 7.59
N ILE A 427 -3.89 22.55 8.07
CA ILE A 427 -2.49 22.14 7.80
C ILE A 427 -2.20 20.68 8.19
N GLY A 428 -2.89 20.15 9.17
CA GLY A 428 -2.75 18.78 9.63
C GLY A 428 -3.30 17.73 8.67
N LYS A 429 -4.05 18.09 7.64
CA LYS A 429 -4.48 17.18 6.56
C LYS A 429 -3.29 16.56 5.82
N VAL A 430 -2.10 17.14 5.94
CA VAL A 430 -0.89 16.53 5.40
C VAL A 430 -0.61 15.14 6.01
N SER A 431 -1.13 14.82 7.19
CA SER A 431 -1.00 13.50 7.84
C SER A 431 -2.08 12.50 7.45
N VAL A 432 -3.17 12.93 6.81
CA VAL A 432 -4.27 12.06 6.46
C VAL A 432 -3.91 11.29 5.18
N PRO A 433 -4.03 9.93 5.17
CA PRO A 433 -3.76 9.13 3.99
C PRO A 433 -4.66 9.51 2.81
N ASP A 434 -4.12 9.49 1.58
CA ASP A 434 -4.87 9.80 0.36
C ASP A 434 -6.11 8.93 0.17
N ALA A 435 -6.04 7.66 0.57
CA ALA A 435 -7.18 6.75 0.53
C ALA A 435 -8.38 7.22 1.37
N VAL A 436 -8.14 8.00 2.44
CA VAL A 436 -9.16 8.61 3.29
C VAL A 436 -9.50 10.01 2.80
N LEU A 437 -8.47 10.83 2.54
CA LEU A 437 -8.64 12.24 2.15
C LEU A 437 -9.36 12.42 0.81
N LEU A 438 -9.00 11.58 -0.18
CA LEU A 438 -9.52 11.66 -1.56
C LEU A 438 -10.64 10.66 -1.85
N LYS A 439 -11.19 10.02 -0.82
CA LYS A 439 -12.25 9.02 -0.99
C LYS A 439 -13.50 9.62 -1.62
N SER A 440 -14.00 9.00 -2.68
CA SER A 440 -15.17 9.46 -3.44
C SER A 440 -16.53 9.13 -2.84
N GLY A 441 -16.56 8.62 -1.59
CA GLY A 441 -17.78 8.23 -0.88
C GLY A 441 -17.74 8.60 0.60
N PRO A 442 -18.79 8.27 1.37
CA PRO A 442 -18.78 8.50 2.81
C PRO A 442 -17.65 7.72 3.49
N LEU A 443 -17.01 8.35 4.48
CA LEU A 443 -15.99 7.72 5.32
C LEU A 443 -16.66 6.68 6.24
N THR A 444 -15.97 5.56 6.49
CA THR A 444 -16.34 4.65 7.58
C THR A 444 -16.06 5.31 8.94
N VAL A 445 -16.49 4.68 10.03
CA VAL A 445 -16.24 5.20 11.38
C VAL A 445 -14.73 5.29 11.63
N GLU A 446 -13.97 4.26 11.23
CA GLU A 446 -12.53 4.19 11.40
C GLU A 446 -11.79 5.23 10.54
N GLU A 447 -12.22 5.39 9.29
CA GLU A 447 -11.66 6.42 8.39
C GLU A 447 -11.97 7.83 8.89
N PHE A 448 -13.15 8.03 9.51
CA PHE A 448 -13.48 9.32 10.11
C PHE A 448 -12.63 9.62 11.35
N GLU A 449 -12.30 8.61 12.18
CA GLU A 449 -11.34 8.78 13.28
C GLU A 449 -9.95 9.20 12.76
N ILE A 450 -9.49 8.60 11.65
CA ILE A 450 -8.24 9.02 11.00
C ILE A 450 -8.36 10.48 10.48
N MET A 451 -9.48 10.83 9.85
CA MET A 451 -9.70 12.21 9.39
C MET A 451 -9.63 13.22 10.53
N LYS A 452 -10.21 12.94 11.70
CA LYS A 452 -10.19 13.83 12.87
C LYS A 452 -8.77 14.17 13.35
N THR A 453 -7.79 13.29 13.11
CA THR A 453 -6.41 13.51 13.56
C THR A 453 -5.76 14.76 12.97
N HIS A 454 -6.29 15.30 11.84
CA HIS A 454 -5.73 16.53 11.26
C HIS A 454 -5.75 17.71 12.24
N THR A 455 -6.71 17.77 13.16
CA THR A 455 -6.78 18.85 14.17
C THR A 455 -5.63 18.78 15.15
N THR A 456 -5.36 17.61 15.69
CA THR A 456 -4.27 17.39 16.65
C THR A 456 -2.90 17.48 15.99
N VAL A 457 -2.73 16.94 14.78
CA VAL A 457 -1.49 17.05 14.02
C VAL A 457 -1.24 18.49 13.58
N GLY A 458 -2.26 19.22 13.13
CA GLY A 458 -2.16 20.64 12.80
C GLY A 458 -1.68 21.48 13.99
N ASN A 459 -2.24 21.23 15.17
CA ASN A 459 -1.77 21.84 16.41
C ASN A 459 -0.29 21.50 16.69
N GLN A 460 0.12 20.22 16.56
CA GLN A 460 1.51 19.80 16.78
C GLN A 460 2.49 20.47 15.82
N ILE A 461 2.12 20.62 14.54
CA ILE A 461 2.94 21.31 13.53
C ILE A 461 3.18 22.76 13.92
N LEU A 462 2.16 23.45 14.42
CA LEU A 462 2.17 24.89 14.68
C LEU A 462 2.57 25.24 16.11
N ALA A 463 2.49 24.31 17.06
CA ALA A 463 2.80 24.53 18.47
C ALA A 463 4.28 24.84 18.71
N GLY A 464 4.57 25.57 19.80
CA GLY A 464 5.94 25.90 20.25
C GLY A 464 6.60 27.07 19.51
N SER A 465 5.91 27.69 18.55
CA SER A 465 6.38 28.96 17.93
C SER A 465 6.22 30.12 18.88
N SER A 466 7.21 31.03 18.90
CA SER A 466 7.13 32.33 19.61
C SER A 466 6.31 33.37 18.85
N SER A 467 5.95 33.11 17.59
CA SER A 467 5.16 34.03 16.77
C SER A 467 3.70 34.04 17.19
N PRO A 468 3.10 35.19 17.52
CA PRO A 468 1.67 35.27 17.84
C PRO A 468 0.74 34.80 16.73
N LEU A 469 1.21 34.85 15.48
CA LEU A 469 0.45 34.34 14.32
C LEU A 469 0.37 32.81 14.31
N PHE A 470 1.50 32.13 14.53
CA PHE A 470 1.51 30.65 14.59
C PHE A 470 0.84 30.10 15.86
N GLN A 471 0.92 30.82 16.98
CA GLN A 471 0.17 30.47 18.19
C GLN A 471 -1.34 30.50 17.94
N LEU A 472 -1.82 31.57 17.28
CA LEU A 472 -3.23 31.66 16.89
C LEU A 472 -3.64 30.61 15.88
N ALA A 473 -2.79 30.29 14.90
CA ALA A 473 -3.06 29.20 13.93
C ALA A 473 -3.10 27.82 14.61
N SER A 474 -2.23 27.58 15.61
CA SER A 474 -2.21 26.35 16.42
C SER A 474 -3.52 26.19 17.22
N GLU A 475 -4.01 27.28 17.82
CA GLU A 475 -5.28 27.33 18.55
C GLU A 475 -6.46 27.04 17.62
N ILE A 476 -6.46 27.60 16.41
CA ILE A 476 -7.49 27.36 15.40
C ILE A 476 -7.45 25.89 14.96
N ALA A 477 -6.30 25.35 14.60
CA ALA A 477 -6.15 23.99 14.11
C ALA A 477 -6.75 22.95 15.06
N ILE A 478 -6.58 23.12 16.38
CA ILE A 478 -7.08 22.16 17.37
C ILE A 478 -8.55 22.33 17.68
N SER A 479 -9.17 23.50 17.39
CA SER A 479 -10.50 23.84 17.91
C SER A 479 -11.56 24.16 16.87
N HIS A 480 -11.23 24.25 15.57
CA HIS A 480 -12.20 24.64 14.53
C HIS A 480 -13.26 23.59 14.23
N HIS A 481 -13.12 22.36 14.73
CA HIS A 481 -14.12 21.29 14.66
C HIS A 481 -14.80 21.00 16.01
N GLU A 482 -14.50 21.79 17.04
CA GLU A 482 -15.29 21.75 18.27
C GLU A 482 -16.66 22.41 18.05
N TRP A 483 -17.68 21.85 18.65
CA TRP A 483 -19.06 22.36 18.56
C TRP A 483 -19.48 23.04 19.85
N TRP A 484 -20.27 24.08 19.74
CA TRP A 484 -20.70 24.88 20.89
C TRP A 484 -21.37 24.03 21.99
N ASP A 485 -22.09 22.98 21.63
CA ASP A 485 -22.76 22.06 22.55
C ASP A 485 -21.85 20.97 23.13
N GLY A 486 -20.59 20.87 22.69
CA GLY A 486 -19.60 19.88 23.12
C GLY A 486 -19.65 18.55 22.35
N SER A 487 -20.45 18.42 21.29
CA SER A 487 -20.50 17.21 20.47
C SER A 487 -19.46 17.18 19.36
N GLY A 488 -18.57 18.19 19.28
CA GLY A 488 -17.47 18.30 18.34
C GLY A 488 -16.26 17.44 18.70
N TYR A 489 -15.13 17.68 18.02
CA TYR A 489 -13.85 17.00 18.23
C TYR A 489 -12.66 17.95 18.11
N PRO A 490 -11.45 17.63 18.64
CA PRO A 490 -11.03 16.33 19.17
C PRO A 490 -11.33 16.12 20.66
N TYR A 491 -11.60 17.17 21.43
CA TYR A 491 -11.71 17.07 22.90
C TYR A 491 -13.15 17.17 23.42
N GLY A 492 -14.11 17.57 22.59
CA GLY A 492 -15.49 17.82 22.99
C GLY A 492 -15.61 19.04 23.95
N HIS A 493 -14.79 20.07 23.73
CA HIS A 493 -14.89 21.33 24.47
C HIS A 493 -16.24 21.99 24.20
N ARG A 494 -16.75 22.75 25.19
CA ARG A 494 -18.10 23.32 25.14
C ARG A 494 -18.10 24.81 25.42
N ALA A 495 -18.96 25.53 24.72
CA ALA A 495 -19.20 26.95 24.92
C ALA A 495 -17.88 27.76 24.90
N GLU A 496 -17.68 28.66 25.85
CA GLU A 496 -16.49 29.53 25.93
C GLU A 496 -15.20 28.79 26.28
N SER A 497 -15.24 27.49 26.61
CA SER A 497 -14.01 26.69 26.71
C SER A 497 -13.36 26.40 25.36
N ILE A 498 -14.11 26.59 24.26
CA ILE A 498 -13.58 26.61 22.91
C ILE A 498 -12.98 27.98 22.64
N ALA A 499 -11.77 28.03 22.11
CA ALA A 499 -11.12 29.29 21.73
C ALA A 499 -11.98 30.11 20.76
N LEU A 500 -12.07 31.42 20.96
CA LEU A 500 -12.87 32.31 20.09
C LEU A 500 -12.45 32.22 18.64
N SER A 501 -11.16 32.12 18.37
CA SER A 501 -10.57 31.96 17.04
C SER A 501 -11.11 30.69 16.35
N GLY A 502 -11.16 29.55 17.05
CA GLY A 502 -11.71 28.30 16.56
C GLY A 502 -13.20 28.36 16.27
N ARG A 503 -14.00 29.00 17.18
CA ARG A 503 -15.45 29.18 17.00
C ARG A 503 -15.78 30.02 15.76
N ILE A 504 -15.01 31.10 15.51
CA ILE A 504 -15.19 31.96 14.32
C ILE A 504 -14.83 31.21 13.05
N VAL A 505 -13.68 30.52 13.05
CA VAL A 505 -13.19 29.78 11.87
C VAL A 505 -14.10 28.60 11.55
N ALA A 506 -14.62 27.87 12.55
CA ALA A 506 -15.60 26.80 12.36
C ALA A 506 -16.82 27.25 11.55
N LEU A 507 -17.36 28.43 11.87
CA LEU A 507 -18.50 28.98 11.16
C LEU A 507 -18.15 29.40 9.73
N ALA A 508 -17.01 30.08 9.53
CA ALA A 508 -16.54 30.51 8.23
C ALA A 508 -16.22 29.32 7.30
N ASP A 509 -15.57 28.27 7.84
CA ASP A 509 -15.24 27.05 7.10
C ASP A 509 -16.48 26.30 6.62
N VAL A 510 -17.42 26.02 7.53
CA VAL A 510 -18.67 25.33 7.17
C VAL A 510 -19.45 26.12 6.13
N PHE A 511 -19.56 27.44 6.25
CA PHE A 511 -20.26 28.27 5.27
C PHE A 511 -19.59 28.21 3.89
N ASP A 512 -18.26 28.37 3.81
CA ASP A 512 -17.54 28.27 2.54
C ASP A 512 -17.63 26.87 1.94
N ALA A 513 -17.54 25.82 2.76
CA ALA A 513 -17.69 24.43 2.32
C ALA A 513 -19.08 24.13 1.72
N LEU A 514 -20.13 24.78 2.21
CA LEU A 514 -21.48 24.65 1.65
C LEU A 514 -21.62 25.43 0.33
N CYS A 515 -21.06 26.61 0.24
CA CYS A 515 -21.13 27.48 -0.93
C CYS A 515 -20.16 27.09 -2.06
N SER A 516 -19.16 26.26 -1.79
CA SER A 516 -18.16 25.84 -2.75
C SER A 516 -18.54 24.54 -3.45
N ARG A 517 -18.22 24.44 -4.77
CA ARG A 517 -18.40 23.22 -5.55
C ARG A 517 -17.29 22.23 -5.20
N ARG A 518 -17.61 21.05 -4.71
CA ARG A 518 -16.66 19.94 -4.49
C ARG A 518 -16.89 18.83 -5.51
N ALA A 519 -15.92 17.94 -5.70
CA ALA A 519 -15.97 16.85 -6.68
C ALA A 519 -17.25 16.00 -6.58
N TYR A 520 -17.87 15.94 -5.39
CA TYR A 520 -19.02 15.09 -5.07
C TYR A 520 -20.26 15.83 -4.64
N LYS A 521 -20.23 17.19 -4.56
CA LYS A 521 -21.36 18.00 -4.06
C LYS A 521 -21.51 19.28 -4.88
N ARG A 522 -22.76 19.57 -5.31
CA ARG A 522 -23.09 20.87 -5.89
C ARG A 522 -23.02 21.95 -4.81
N ALA A 523 -22.52 23.14 -5.18
CA ALA A 523 -22.61 24.31 -4.33
C ALA A 523 -24.07 24.62 -3.98
N TRP A 524 -24.31 24.91 -2.72
CA TRP A 524 -25.61 25.34 -2.26
C TRP A 524 -25.81 26.81 -2.62
N PRO A 525 -27.06 27.24 -2.89
CA PRO A 525 -27.40 28.66 -2.92
C PRO A 525 -27.03 29.31 -1.59
N MET A 526 -26.51 30.52 -1.65
CA MET A 526 -25.97 31.23 -0.47
C MET A 526 -27.00 31.37 0.66
N GLY A 527 -28.27 31.66 0.32
CA GLY A 527 -29.36 31.74 1.31
C GLY A 527 -29.63 30.40 1.98
N GLU A 528 -29.53 29.28 1.26
CA GLU A 528 -29.69 27.95 1.83
C GLU A 528 -28.53 27.61 2.80
N ALA A 529 -27.31 27.92 2.43
CA ALA A 529 -26.14 27.75 3.29
C ALA A 529 -26.23 28.61 4.54
N ALA A 530 -26.69 29.86 4.41
CA ALA A 530 -26.89 30.75 5.55
C ALA A 530 -27.97 30.25 6.50
N ARG A 531 -29.12 29.75 6.00
CA ARG A 531 -30.13 29.11 6.84
C ARG A 531 -29.61 27.89 7.59
N PHE A 532 -28.74 27.11 6.98
CA PHE A 532 -28.08 26.00 7.67
C PHE A 532 -27.25 26.48 8.86
N ILE A 533 -26.44 27.52 8.68
CA ILE A 533 -25.66 28.13 9.78
C ILE A 533 -26.61 28.63 10.90
N VAL A 534 -27.67 29.33 10.55
CA VAL A 534 -28.64 29.83 11.53
C VAL A 534 -29.32 28.68 12.29
N SER A 535 -29.64 27.57 11.60
CA SER A 535 -30.22 26.38 12.23
C SER A 535 -29.29 25.68 13.21
N GLY A 536 -27.98 25.83 13.06
CA GLY A 536 -26.94 25.30 13.95
C GLY A 536 -26.67 26.14 15.19
N ARG A 537 -27.41 27.26 15.37
CA ARG A 537 -27.29 28.19 16.51
C ARG A 537 -27.48 27.48 17.85
N GLY A 538 -26.51 27.59 18.75
CA GLY A 538 -26.53 26.98 20.08
C GLY A 538 -26.21 25.48 20.11
N ALA A 539 -26.12 24.83 18.95
CA ALA A 539 -25.67 23.46 18.80
C ALA A 539 -24.21 23.45 18.25
N GLN A 540 -24.06 23.64 16.97
CA GLN A 540 -22.73 23.68 16.34
C GLN A 540 -22.05 25.04 16.55
N PHE A 541 -22.79 26.14 16.47
CA PHE A 541 -22.26 27.50 16.46
C PHE A 541 -22.68 28.31 17.68
N GLU A 542 -21.78 29.20 18.14
CA GLU A 542 -22.08 30.19 19.17
C GLU A 542 -23.20 31.12 18.71
N PRO A 543 -24.24 31.36 19.53
CA PRO A 543 -25.37 32.22 19.15
C PRO A 543 -24.95 33.64 18.68
N ASP A 544 -24.07 34.31 19.42
CA ASP A 544 -23.66 35.69 19.13
C ASP A 544 -22.80 35.80 17.87
N LEU A 545 -22.02 34.73 17.53
CA LEU A 545 -21.27 34.64 16.28
C LEU A 545 -22.19 34.44 15.08
N VAL A 546 -23.28 33.68 15.23
CA VAL A 546 -24.31 33.56 14.18
C VAL A 546 -24.94 34.92 13.89
N ASP A 547 -25.21 35.74 14.90
CA ASP A 547 -25.76 37.08 14.70
C ASP A 547 -24.78 38.00 13.98
N SER A 548 -23.48 37.96 14.36
CA SER A 548 -22.42 38.68 13.70
C SER A 548 -22.26 38.26 12.23
N PHE A 549 -22.31 36.95 11.95
CA PHE A 549 -22.25 36.40 10.61
C PHE A 549 -23.44 36.83 9.74
N VAL A 550 -24.66 36.79 10.27
CA VAL A 550 -25.87 37.27 9.57
C VAL A 550 -25.73 38.75 9.23
N SER A 551 -25.23 39.54 10.15
CA SER A 551 -24.95 40.98 9.91
C SER A 551 -23.98 41.22 8.78
N VAL A 552 -22.89 40.42 8.70
CA VAL A 552 -21.88 40.48 7.62
C VAL A 552 -22.52 40.11 6.28
N LEU A 553 -23.33 39.05 6.26
CA LEU A 553 -23.99 38.60 5.02
C LEU A 553 -25.00 39.61 4.51
N LEU A 554 -25.83 40.18 5.37
CA LEU A 554 -26.85 41.17 4.97
C LEU A 554 -26.21 42.48 4.52
N ALA A 555 -25.09 42.88 5.10
CA ALA A 555 -24.33 44.04 4.62
C ALA A 555 -23.78 43.83 3.19
N ARG A 556 -23.39 42.61 2.85
CA ARG A 556 -22.83 42.25 1.55
C ARG A 556 -23.89 41.87 0.50
N TYR A 557 -24.99 41.23 0.96
CA TYR A 557 -26.06 40.67 0.15
C TYR A 557 -27.43 41.02 0.74
N PRO A 558 -27.89 42.26 0.58
CA PRO A 558 -29.17 42.71 1.16
C PRO A 558 -30.39 41.92 0.70
N GLU A 559 -30.30 41.29 -0.47
CA GLU A 559 -31.36 40.42 -1.02
C GLU A 559 -31.65 39.18 -0.17
N LEU A 560 -30.76 38.80 0.73
CA LEU A 560 -30.97 37.66 1.66
C LEU A 560 -31.83 38.01 2.89
N GLU A 561 -32.17 39.29 3.09
CA GLU A 561 -32.94 39.71 4.27
C GLU A 561 -34.28 38.94 4.42
N GLY A 562 -34.98 38.71 3.29
CA GLY A 562 -36.21 37.93 3.27
C GLY A 562 -36.06 36.41 3.49
N GLU A 563 -34.84 35.91 3.44
CA GLU A 563 -34.51 34.48 3.63
C GLU A 563 -34.00 34.16 5.04
N LEU A 564 -33.47 35.16 5.75
CA LEU A 564 -32.80 35.02 7.04
C LEU A 564 -33.51 35.69 8.21
N GLY A 565 -34.64 36.43 7.93
CA GLY A 565 -35.47 37.13 8.91
C GLY A 565 -36.49 36.25 9.58
#